data_dfa135c8d08957743104dc7468aee60d
#
_entry.id   dfa135c8d08957743104dc7468aee60d
#
_cell.length_a   1.000
_cell.length_b   1.000
_cell.length_c   1.000
_cell.angle_alpha   90.00
_cell.angle_beta   90.00
_cell.angle_gamma   90.00
#
_symmetry.space_group_name_H-M   'P 1'
#
loop_
_entity.id
_entity.type
_entity.pdbx_description
1 polymer ?
#
loop_
_entity_poly.entity_id
_entity_poly.type
_entity_poly.pdbx_seq_one_letter_code
_entity_poly.pdbx_strand_id
1 'polypeptide(L)'
;ARTFTYGQMKNDTYARYGANLDDSIAYQAYHATTSYEVTDQAVADTAGMVMTYKGKLADCYYYSTSPGYSENLEVWNAASPGYLLAENHTREKTKDLSSDKAFHKFITAKADAYDENSPYFRWTATLSAKLGMDETYGKLKKLKVNKRSTSGYVLSLTMVFEKGERTIEKENEIRYALGKYLLDLDLADGTNKHRASSVPSACFEIKSQKKGTIVLTGGGFGHGIGMSQYGADAMGKEGKKWQEILGFYFKDVTFTNVFDLDT
;
A
#
# COMPACT_ATOMS: atom_id res chain seq x y z
N ALA A 1 -10.66 -1.79 11.12
CA ALA A 1 -11.59 -0.69 10.80
C ALA A 1 -11.93 0.14 12.06
N ARG A 2 -12.51 -0.46 13.13
CA ARG A 2 -13.01 0.30 14.31
C ARG A 2 -11.94 1.20 14.93
N THR A 3 -10.73 0.70 15.17
CA THR A 3 -9.64 1.49 15.78
C THR A 3 -9.30 2.70 14.92
N PHE A 4 -9.20 2.53 13.61
CA PHE A 4 -8.98 3.62 12.67
C PHE A 4 -10.11 4.66 12.74
N THR A 5 -11.37 4.22 12.63
CA THR A 5 -12.54 5.13 12.73
C THR A 5 -12.57 5.89 14.05
N TYR A 6 -12.35 5.18 15.17
CA TYR A 6 -12.34 5.82 16.50
C TYR A 6 -11.24 6.88 16.63
N GLY A 7 -10.06 6.63 16.05
CA GLY A 7 -9.00 7.65 15.98
C GLY A 7 -9.42 8.90 15.19
N GLN A 8 -10.18 8.71 14.09
CA GLN A 8 -10.67 9.83 13.28
C GLN A 8 -11.82 10.62 13.94
N MET A 9 -12.52 10.06 14.92
CA MET A 9 -13.60 10.78 15.63
C MET A 9 -13.12 12.05 16.35
N LYS A 10 -11.82 12.19 16.58
CA LYS A 10 -11.19 13.40 17.13
C LYS A 10 -10.74 14.39 16.04
N ASN A 11 -11.01 14.11 14.77
CA ASN A 11 -10.58 14.91 13.64
C ASN A 11 -11.64 15.94 13.26
N ASP A 12 -11.25 17.20 13.16
CA ASP A 12 -12.14 18.33 12.85
C ASP A 12 -12.16 18.69 11.34
N THR A 13 -11.51 17.90 10.50
CA THR A 13 -11.36 18.20 9.05
C THR A 13 -12.71 18.44 8.37
N TYR A 14 -13.75 17.71 8.79
CA TYR A 14 -15.11 17.81 8.24
C TYR A 14 -16.13 18.38 9.21
N ALA A 15 -15.70 19.03 10.30
CA ALA A 15 -16.59 19.59 11.33
C ALA A 15 -17.68 20.51 10.75
N ARG A 16 -17.36 21.29 9.71
CA ARG A 16 -18.34 22.14 8.99
C ARG A 16 -19.50 21.37 8.34
N TYR A 17 -19.34 20.07 8.13
CA TYR A 17 -20.37 19.19 7.57
C TYR A 17 -21.01 18.30 8.64
N GLY A 18 -20.65 18.46 9.92
CA GLY A 18 -21.10 17.59 11.01
C GLY A 18 -20.53 16.17 10.93
N ALA A 19 -19.37 15.98 10.28
CA ALA A 19 -18.71 14.69 10.09
C ALA A 19 -17.24 14.74 10.58
N ASN A 20 -16.67 13.57 10.87
CA ASN A 20 -15.26 13.43 11.25
C ASN A 20 -14.40 12.83 10.12
N LEU A 21 -15.04 12.14 9.18
CA LEU A 21 -14.39 11.47 8.04
C LEU A 21 -15.37 11.40 6.85
N ASP A 22 -14.85 11.07 5.68
CA ASP A 22 -15.65 10.79 4.49
C ASP A 22 -15.61 9.30 4.11
N ASP A 23 -16.36 8.91 3.08
CA ASP A 23 -16.49 7.55 2.57
C ASP A 23 -15.47 7.20 1.48
N SER A 24 -14.46 8.04 1.25
CA SER A 24 -13.45 7.86 0.23
C SER A 24 -12.32 6.91 0.65
N ILE A 25 -11.48 6.57 -0.32
CA ILE A 25 -10.24 5.78 -0.09
C ILE A 25 -9.19 6.52 0.75
N ALA A 26 -9.37 7.82 1.01
CA ALA A 26 -8.49 8.57 1.93
C ALA A 26 -8.71 8.15 3.39
N TYR A 27 -9.88 7.58 3.69
CA TYR A 27 -10.25 7.01 4.99
C TYR A 27 -10.54 5.52 4.85
N GLN A 28 -11.83 5.15 4.76
CA GLN A 28 -12.27 3.77 4.58
C GLN A 28 -13.39 3.78 3.54
N ALA A 29 -13.11 3.31 2.32
CA ALA A 29 -14.09 3.30 1.25
C ALA A 29 -15.38 2.60 1.70
N TYR A 30 -16.49 3.31 1.70
CA TYR A 30 -17.81 2.81 2.05
C TYR A 30 -18.75 2.99 0.88
N HIS A 31 -19.24 1.88 0.33
CA HIS A 31 -20.07 1.88 -0.88
C HIS A 31 -21.55 1.67 -0.59
N ALA A 32 -22.00 1.79 0.68
CA ALA A 32 -23.38 1.57 1.11
C ALA A 32 -23.97 0.24 0.57
N THR A 33 -23.14 -0.80 0.54
CA THR A 33 -23.55 -2.13 0.07
C THR A 33 -24.35 -2.87 1.13
N THR A 34 -25.02 -3.95 0.71
CA THR A 34 -25.71 -4.87 1.63
C THR A 34 -24.72 -5.43 2.65
N SER A 35 -25.15 -5.48 3.91
CA SER A 35 -24.38 -6.19 4.96
C SER A 35 -24.46 -7.72 4.73
N TYR A 36 -23.45 -8.42 5.23
CA TYR A 36 -23.39 -9.88 5.20
C TYR A 36 -23.38 -10.41 6.64
N GLU A 37 -24.16 -11.44 6.91
CA GLU A 37 -24.28 -12.05 8.25
C GLU A 37 -22.92 -12.36 8.89
N VAL A 38 -21.96 -12.86 8.10
CA VAL A 38 -20.60 -13.16 8.58
C VAL A 38 -19.85 -11.91 9.05
N THR A 39 -19.99 -10.78 8.32
CA THR A 39 -19.37 -9.53 8.72
C THR A 39 -20.06 -8.89 9.91
N ASP A 40 -21.38 -8.99 9.99
CA ASP A 40 -22.17 -8.49 11.11
C ASP A 40 -21.80 -9.24 12.39
N GLN A 41 -21.68 -10.58 12.31
CA GLN A 41 -21.22 -11.40 13.42
C GLN A 41 -19.81 -11.02 13.87
N ALA A 42 -18.87 -10.84 12.92
CA ALA A 42 -17.49 -10.42 13.25
C ALA A 42 -17.44 -9.07 13.95
N VAL A 43 -18.31 -8.12 13.56
CA VAL A 43 -18.44 -6.82 14.22
C VAL A 43 -19.01 -6.98 15.63
N ALA A 44 -20.02 -7.83 15.81
CA ALA A 44 -20.64 -8.13 17.12
C ALA A 44 -19.64 -8.80 18.08
N ASP A 45 -18.92 -9.82 17.62
CA ASP A 45 -17.93 -10.59 18.40
C ASP A 45 -16.75 -9.73 18.87
N THR A 46 -16.47 -8.63 18.18
CA THR A 46 -15.41 -7.69 18.52
C THR A 46 -15.93 -6.33 19.00
N ALA A 47 -17.20 -6.29 19.50
CA ALA A 47 -17.83 -5.03 19.93
C ALA A 47 -16.94 -4.28 20.95
N GLY A 48 -16.77 -2.97 20.72
CA GLY A 48 -15.95 -2.09 21.57
C GLY A 48 -14.43 -2.32 21.48
N MET A 49 -13.95 -3.37 20.84
CA MET A 49 -12.50 -3.67 20.80
C MET A 49 -11.75 -2.73 19.86
N VAL A 50 -10.67 -2.13 20.39
CA VAL A 50 -9.71 -1.30 19.66
C VAL A 50 -8.28 -1.74 19.97
N MET A 51 -7.34 -1.42 19.06
CA MET A 51 -5.92 -1.69 19.28
C MET A 51 -5.25 -0.50 19.92
N THR A 52 -4.41 -0.78 20.92
CA THR A 52 -3.57 0.22 21.60
C THR A 52 -2.10 -0.22 21.59
N TYR A 53 -1.22 0.76 21.66
CA TYR A 53 0.20 0.57 21.84
C TYR A 53 0.67 1.48 22.97
N LYS A 54 1.26 0.87 24.04
CA LYS A 54 1.68 1.60 25.25
C LYS A 54 0.58 2.50 25.83
N GLY A 55 -0.64 1.97 25.91
CA GLY A 55 -1.80 2.66 26.46
C GLY A 55 -2.44 3.73 25.54
N LYS A 56 -1.91 3.96 24.35
CA LYS A 56 -2.47 4.93 23.38
C LYS A 56 -3.09 4.20 22.19
N LEU A 57 -4.13 4.80 21.61
CA LEU A 57 -4.75 4.26 20.39
C LEU A 57 -3.72 4.11 19.27
N ALA A 58 -3.71 2.95 18.62
CA ALA A 58 -2.78 2.65 17.54
C ALA A 58 -3.32 3.13 16.18
N ASP A 59 -2.44 3.66 15.32
CA ASP A 59 -2.77 3.90 13.91
C ASP A 59 -2.83 2.58 13.16
N CYS A 60 -4.01 2.23 12.67
CA CYS A 60 -4.29 0.93 12.07
C CYS A 60 -4.45 1.05 10.56
N TYR A 61 -3.35 1.35 9.86
CA TYR A 61 -3.35 1.40 8.41
C TYR A 61 -3.52 0.02 7.80
N TYR A 62 -4.18 -0.05 6.64
CA TYR A 62 -4.32 -1.28 5.86
C TYR A 62 -4.41 -0.97 4.37
N TYR A 63 -4.08 -1.95 3.57
CA TYR A 63 -4.04 -1.83 2.11
C TYR A 63 -4.43 -3.16 1.46
N SER A 64 -4.68 -3.15 0.16
CA SER A 64 -5.22 -4.32 -0.53
C SER A 64 -4.27 -5.51 -0.54
N THR A 65 -3.08 -5.35 -1.14
CA THR A 65 -2.20 -6.48 -1.49
C THR A 65 -0.74 -6.15 -1.22
N SER A 66 -0.05 -7.01 -0.48
CA SER A 66 1.39 -6.95 -0.31
C SER A 66 2.11 -7.59 -1.49
N PRO A 67 3.22 -7.04 -1.97
CA PRO A 67 4.09 -7.70 -2.95
C PRO A 67 4.92 -8.86 -2.34
N GLY A 68 4.78 -9.13 -1.04
CA GLY A 68 5.54 -10.07 -0.24
C GLY A 68 6.30 -9.43 0.93
N TYR A 69 6.28 -8.11 1.01
CA TYR A 69 6.76 -7.32 2.15
C TYR A 69 5.84 -6.13 2.37
N SER A 70 5.55 -5.80 3.63
CA SER A 70 4.98 -4.50 3.98
C SER A 70 6.08 -3.46 4.17
N GLU A 71 5.65 -2.25 4.43
CA GLU A 71 6.53 -1.10 4.63
C GLU A 71 6.19 -0.37 5.93
N ASN A 72 7.05 0.51 6.34
CA ASN A 72 6.83 1.42 7.46
C ASN A 72 6.54 2.85 6.96
N LEU A 73 6.41 3.82 7.87
CA LEU A 73 6.05 5.20 7.50
C LEU A 73 7.16 5.95 6.72
N GLU A 74 8.34 5.35 6.49
CA GLU A 74 9.41 5.97 5.68
C GLU A 74 8.92 6.31 4.27
N VAL A 75 8.00 5.51 3.69
CA VAL A 75 7.41 5.78 2.37
C VAL A 75 6.58 7.08 2.33
N TRP A 76 6.23 7.63 3.49
CA TRP A 76 5.57 8.93 3.64
C TRP A 76 6.49 10.00 4.25
N ASN A 77 7.79 9.73 4.34
CA ASN A 77 8.79 10.60 4.98
C ASN A 77 8.47 10.87 6.46
N ALA A 78 7.91 9.88 7.17
CA ALA A 78 7.56 9.97 8.58
C ALA A 78 8.28 8.89 9.41
N ALA A 79 8.48 9.17 10.69
CA ALA A 79 9.00 8.20 11.63
C ALA A 79 7.92 7.17 12.00
N SER A 80 8.26 5.89 11.92
CA SER A 80 7.36 4.82 12.34
C SER A 80 7.33 4.66 13.85
N PRO A 81 6.14 4.54 14.46
CA PRO A 81 6.03 4.04 15.82
C PRO A 81 6.48 2.57 15.88
N GLY A 82 6.91 2.10 17.04
CA GLY A 82 7.52 0.79 17.20
C GLY A 82 6.64 -0.42 16.84
N TYR A 83 5.35 -0.23 16.64
CA TYR A 83 4.40 -1.27 16.23
C TYR A 83 4.11 -1.31 14.73
N LEU A 84 4.42 -0.26 13.97
CA LEU A 84 4.27 -0.19 12.50
C LEU A 84 5.64 -0.42 11.86
N LEU A 85 5.99 -1.68 11.70
CA LEU A 85 7.26 -2.10 11.12
C LEU A 85 7.06 -2.69 9.73
N ALA A 86 8.12 -2.69 8.96
CA ALA A 86 8.17 -3.44 7.70
C ALA A 86 8.27 -4.94 8.00
N GLU A 87 7.36 -5.74 7.45
CA GLU A 87 7.26 -7.16 7.73
C GLU A 87 7.43 -8.00 6.45
N ASN A 88 8.01 -9.17 6.62
CA ASN A 88 8.09 -10.17 5.56
C ASN A 88 6.80 -11.02 5.53
N HIS A 89 6.06 -10.94 4.43
CA HIS A 89 4.83 -11.69 4.18
C HIS A 89 5.08 -12.97 3.36
N THR A 90 6.34 -13.26 3.03
CA THR A 90 6.72 -14.51 2.37
C THR A 90 7.02 -15.59 3.40
N ARG A 91 6.99 -16.86 2.99
CA ARG A 91 7.46 -18.00 3.81
C ARG A 91 8.98 -18.22 3.72
N GLU A 92 9.68 -17.32 3.05
CA GLU A 92 11.13 -17.33 2.92
C GLU A 92 11.80 -16.46 4.01
N LYS A 93 13.13 -16.60 4.12
CA LYS A 93 13.91 -15.72 4.99
C LYS A 93 13.85 -14.28 4.50
N THR A 94 13.79 -13.34 5.44
CA THR A 94 13.83 -11.90 5.15
C THR A 94 15.11 -11.55 4.39
N LYS A 95 14.95 -10.74 3.35
CA LYS A 95 16.03 -10.27 2.46
C LYS A 95 16.00 -8.75 2.42
N ASP A 96 17.17 -8.15 2.30
CA ASP A 96 17.30 -6.72 1.98
C ASP A 96 17.11 -6.54 0.47
N LEU A 97 16.06 -5.80 0.10
CA LEU A 97 15.67 -5.53 -1.29
C LEU A 97 16.07 -4.13 -1.76
N SER A 98 16.92 -3.41 -1.03
CA SER A 98 17.30 -2.03 -1.34
C SER A 98 18.14 -1.89 -2.60
N SER A 99 18.85 -2.96 -3.02
CA SER A 99 19.60 -2.95 -4.28
C SER A 99 18.74 -3.41 -5.45
N ASP A 100 18.94 -2.80 -6.64
CA ASP A 100 18.23 -3.19 -7.87
C ASP A 100 18.39 -4.66 -8.21
N LYS A 101 19.57 -5.25 -7.97
CA LYS A 101 19.84 -6.67 -8.21
C LYS A 101 19.01 -7.57 -7.29
N ALA A 102 18.93 -7.24 -6.00
CA ALA A 102 18.13 -8.01 -5.03
C ALA A 102 16.65 -7.87 -5.34
N PHE A 103 16.20 -6.65 -5.62
CA PHE A 103 14.82 -6.38 -5.99
C PHE A 103 14.40 -7.08 -7.27
N HIS A 104 15.22 -7.02 -8.32
CA HIS A 104 14.97 -7.73 -9.59
C HIS A 104 14.75 -9.23 -9.34
N LYS A 105 15.65 -9.86 -8.57
CA LYS A 105 15.52 -11.29 -8.24
C LYS A 105 14.23 -11.59 -7.49
N PHE A 106 13.82 -10.71 -6.57
CA PHE A 106 12.59 -10.87 -5.79
C PHE A 106 11.33 -10.69 -6.65
N ILE A 107 11.25 -9.59 -7.42
CA ILE A 107 10.00 -9.25 -8.14
C ILE A 107 9.72 -10.18 -9.32
N THR A 108 10.75 -10.80 -9.86
CA THR A 108 10.65 -11.75 -11.00
C THR A 108 10.56 -13.21 -10.57
N ALA A 109 10.85 -13.53 -9.32
CA ALA A 109 10.74 -14.90 -8.82
C ALA A 109 9.27 -15.25 -8.51
N LYS A 110 8.97 -16.56 -8.60
CA LYS A 110 7.77 -17.11 -7.95
C LYS A 110 7.99 -17.02 -6.44
N ALA A 111 7.11 -16.36 -5.73
CA ALA A 111 7.19 -16.22 -4.29
C ALA A 111 6.07 -17.02 -3.63
N ASP A 112 6.37 -17.71 -2.54
CA ASP A 112 5.40 -18.30 -1.62
C ASP A 112 5.08 -17.23 -0.56
N ALA A 113 3.93 -16.56 -0.69
CA ALA A 113 3.52 -15.45 0.14
C ALA A 113 2.02 -15.50 0.43
N TYR A 114 1.60 -14.92 1.55
CA TYR A 114 0.18 -14.86 1.91
C TYR A 114 -0.69 -14.20 0.85
N ASP A 115 -0.17 -13.23 0.13
CA ASP A 115 -0.88 -12.43 -0.87
C ASP A 115 -0.81 -13.00 -2.30
N GLU A 116 -0.18 -14.15 -2.54
CA GLU A 116 0.14 -14.66 -3.89
C GLU A 116 -1.09 -14.89 -4.79
N ASN A 117 -2.26 -15.11 -4.20
CA ASN A 117 -3.51 -15.29 -4.92
C ASN A 117 -4.20 -13.97 -5.32
N SER A 118 -3.65 -12.81 -4.94
CA SER A 118 -4.19 -11.53 -5.37
C SER A 118 -3.84 -11.25 -6.84
N PRO A 119 -4.78 -10.74 -7.65
CA PRO A 119 -4.48 -10.27 -9.01
C PRO A 119 -3.36 -9.23 -9.05
N TYR A 120 -3.23 -8.44 -8.00
CA TYR A 120 -2.22 -7.40 -7.88
C TYR A 120 -0.90 -7.86 -7.25
N PHE A 121 -0.75 -9.14 -6.92
CA PHE A 121 0.49 -9.65 -6.32
C PHE A 121 1.71 -9.39 -7.22
N ARG A 122 1.53 -9.52 -8.53
CA ARG A 122 2.50 -9.11 -9.57
C ARG A 122 1.76 -8.39 -10.69
N TRP A 123 2.40 -7.38 -11.25
CA TRP A 123 1.85 -6.63 -12.36
C TRP A 123 2.94 -6.06 -13.26
N THR A 124 2.55 -5.76 -14.49
CA THR A 124 3.37 -5.01 -15.46
C THR A 124 2.61 -3.76 -15.88
N ALA A 125 3.25 -2.59 -15.77
CA ALA A 125 2.67 -1.33 -16.20
C ALA A 125 3.44 -0.78 -17.40
N THR A 126 2.71 -0.42 -18.45
CA THR A 126 3.23 0.25 -19.63
C THR A 126 2.88 1.74 -19.57
N LEU A 127 3.90 2.60 -19.49
CA LEU A 127 3.75 4.04 -19.52
C LEU A 127 4.09 4.57 -20.91
N SER A 128 3.31 5.57 -21.38
CA SER A 128 3.55 6.24 -22.65
C SER A 128 3.77 7.74 -22.46
N ALA A 129 4.91 8.24 -22.90
CA ALA A 129 5.21 9.68 -22.90
C ALA A 129 4.26 10.51 -23.77
N LYS A 130 3.42 9.86 -24.60
CA LYS A 130 2.41 10.52 -25.42
C LYS A 130 1.14 10.91 -24.65
N LEU A 131 0.89 10.25 -23.49
CA LEU A 131 -0.34 10.44 -22.71
C LEU A 131 -0.30 11.66 -21.81
N GLY A 132 0.88 12.10 -21.41
CA GLY A 132 1.06 13.23 -20.50
C GLY A 132 2.20 14.14 -20.93
N MET A 133 2.09 15.39 -20.55
CA MET A 133 3.14 16.39 -20.68
C MET A 133 3.19 17.19 -19.38
N ASP A 134 4.39 17.41 -18.87
CA ASP A 134 4.60 18.34 -17.77
C ASP A 134 4.60 19.76 -18.33
N GLU A 135 3.84 20.66 -17.70
CA GLU A 135 3.68 22.03 -18.19
C GLU A 135 5.00 22.80 -18.22
N THR A 136 5.88 22.53 -17.24
CA THR A 136 7.18 23.18 -17.10
C THR A 136 8.27 22.51 -17.92
N TYR A 137 8.33 21.16 -17.84
CA TYR A 137 9.48 20.38 -18.32
C TYR A 137 9.24 19.66 -19.64
N GLY A 138 8.00 19.62 -20.16
CA GLY A 138 7.65 18.98 -21.42
C GLY A 138 7.45 17.47 -21.30
N LYS A 139 7.82 16.70 -22.33
CA LYS A 139 7.57 15.27 -22.40
C LYS A 139 8.50 14.44 -21.52
N LEU A 140 7.95 13.41 -20.88
CA LEU A 140 8.71 12.42 -20.12
C LEU A 140 9.67 11.66 -21.04
N LYS A 141 10.94 11.55 -20.65
CA LYS A 141 12.00 10.84 -21.40
C LYS A 141 12.45 9.57 -20.67
N LYS A 142 12.64 9.68 -19.34
CA LYS A 142 13.25 8.62 -18.55
C LYS A 142 12.82 8.70 -17.09
N LEU A 143 12.83 7.56 -16.43
CA LEU A 143 12.72 7.42 -14.97
C LEU A 143 14.05 6.94 -14.40
N LYS A 144 14.36 7.35 -13.16
CA LYS A 144 15.50 6.85 -12.37
C LYS A 144 15.01 6.58 -10.95
N VAL A 145 15.16 5.35 -10.45
CA VAL A 145 14.99 5.06 -9.03
C VAL A 145 16.25 5.53 -8.31
N ASN A 146 16.12 6.47 -7.39
CA ASN A 146 17.25 7.03 -6.66
C ASN A 146 17.47 6.30 -5.33
N LYS A 147 16.37 5.95 -4.64
CA LYS A 147 16.41 5.28 -3.35
C LYS A 147 15.27 4.25 -3.27
N ARG A 148 15.58 3.11 -2.68
CA ARG A 148 14.65 2.02 -2.40
C ARG A 148 14.78 1.60 -0.95
N SER A 149 13.67 1.28 -0.29
CA SER A 149 13.67 0.72 1.07
C SER A 149 14.20 -0.72 1.09
N THR A 150 14.50 -1.22 2.27
CA THR A 150 14.87 -2.63 2.48
C THR A 150 13.74 -3.61 2.13
N SER A 151 12.49 -3.15 2.13
CA SER A 151 11.30 -3.90 1.69
C SER A 151 11.03 -3.83 0.19
N GLY A 152 11.82 -3.05 -0.56
CA GLY A 152 11.74 -2.96 -2.01
C GLY A 152 10.88 -1.81 -2.55
N TYR A 153 10.30 -0.96 -1.72
CA TYR A 153 9.52 0.20 -2.18
C TYR A 153 10.42 1.34 -2.64
N VAL A 154 10.04 2.01 -3.71
CA VAL A 154 10.72 3.21 -4.21
C VAL A 154 10.43 4.38 -3.28
N LEU A 155 11.46 4.88 -2.62
CA LEU A 155 11.40 6.04 -1.72
C LEU A 155 11.68 7.37 -2.42
N SER A 156 12.47 7.33 -3.51
CA SER A 156 12.78 8.51 -4.31
C SER A 156 12.90 8.15 -5.78
N LEU A 157 12.16 8.85 -6.62
CA LEU A 157 12.08 8.66 -8.06
C LEU A 157 12.37 9.98 -8.78
N THR A 158 13.32 10.00 -9.72
CA THR A 158 13.51 11.12 -10.63
C THR A 158 12.83 10.86 -11.97
N MET A 159 11.97 11.77 -12.37
CA MET A 159 11.36 11.86 -13.69
C MET A 159 12.17 12.84 -14.53
N VAL A 160 12.81 12.37 -15.62
CA VAL A 160 13.59 13.17 -16.55
C VAL A 160 12.73 13.54 -17.74
N PHE A 161 12.63 14.80 -18.05
CA PHE A 161 11.83 15.38 -19.13
C PHE A 161 12.70 16.00 -20.22
N GLU A 162 12.08 16.60 -21.22
CA GLU A 162 12.78 17.31 -22.33
C GLU A 162 13.61 18.50 -21.85
N LYS A 163 13.10 19.24 -20.85
CA LYS A 163 13.66 20.54 -20.41
C LYS A 163 14.15 20.55 -18.97
N GLY A 164 14.20 19.40 -18.31
CA GLY A 164 14.64 19.30 -16.91
C GLY A 164 14.25 17.99 -16.26
N GLU A 165 14.39 17.95 -14.94
CA GLU A 165 14.02 16.77 -14.16
C GLU A 165 13.31 17.17 -12.86
N ARG A 166 12.51 16.25 -12.33
CA ARG A 166 11.77 16.40 -11.09
C ARG A 166 11.93 15.14 -10.25
N THR A 167 12.32 15.31 -9.00
CA THR A 167 12.37 14.22 -8.01
C THR A 167 11.10 14.21 -7.16
N ILE A 168 10.59 13.02 -6.90
CA ILE A 168 9.38 12.74 -6.11
C ILE A 168 9.74 11.72 -5.04
N GLU A 169 9.28 11.92 -3.82
CA GLU A 169 9.72 11.12 -2.68
C GLU A 169 8.59 10.37 -1.93
N LYS A 170 7.33 10.73 -2.00
CA LYS A 170 6.27 10.00 -1.31
C LYS A 170 5.61 8.96 -2.20
N GLU A 171 5.30 7.79 -1.65
CA GLU A 171 4.78 6.67 -2.42
C GLU A 171 3.50 7.03 -3.20
N ASN A 172 2.56 7.74 -2.57
CA ASN A 172 1.34 8.16 -3.22
C ASN A 172 1.61 9.17 -4.36
N GLU A 173 2.52 10.13 -4.14
CA GLU A 173 2.91 11.10 -5.17
C GLU A 173 3.59 10.42 -6.36
N ILE A 174 4.46 9.42 -6.11
CA ILE A 174 5.09 8.61 -7.15
C ILE A 174 4.02 7.87 -7.96
N ARG A 175 3.08 7.20 -7.29
CA ARG A 175 2.02 6.42 -7.94
C ARG A 175 1.15 7.28 -8.86
N TYR A 176 0.68 8.42 -8.37
CA TYR A 176 -0.16 9.34 -9.14
C TYR A 176 0.61 10.07 -10.24
N ALA A 177 1.85 10.46 -10.01
CA ALA A 177 2.68 11.08 -11.04
C ALA A 177 2.90 10.12 -12.25
N LEU A 178 3.13 8.84 -11.98
CA LEU A 178 3.26 7.81 -13.02
C LEU A 178 1.91 7.49 -13.68
N GLY A 179 0.81 7.55 -12.94
CA GLY A 179 -0.55 7.34 -13.45
C GLY A 179 -0.91 8.24 -14.64
N LYS A 180 -0.40 9.48 -14.67
CA LYS A 180 -0.59 10.41 -15.80
C LYS A 180 -0.10 9.84 -17.14
N TYR A 181 0.85 8.92 -17.10
CA TYR A 181 1.47 8.29 -18.27
C TYR A 181 1.03 6.84 -18.46
N LEU A 182 0.22 6.28 -17.56
CA LEU A 182 -0.18 4.88 -17.56
C LEU A 182 -1.08 4.59 -18.78
N LEU A 183 -0.60 3.73 -19.66
CA LEU A 183 -1.33 3.26 -20.83
C LEU A 183 -2.06 1.96 -20.51
N ASP A 184 -1.32 0.94 -20.10
CA ASP A 184 -1.82 -0.39 -19.80
C ASP A 184 -1.25 -0.91 -18.49
N LEU A 185 -2.04 -1.69 -17.78
CA LEU A 185 -1.70 -2.39 -16.55
C LEU A 185 -2.16 -3.84 -16.68
N ASP A 186 -1.20 -4.76 -16.84
CA ASP A 186 -1.42 -6.20 -16.87
C ASP A 186 -1.26 -6.79 -15.47
N LEU A 187 -2.29 -7.48 -14.97
CA LEU A 187 -2.32 -8.11 -13.67
C LEU A 187 -1.98 -9.61 -13.74
N ALA A 188 -1.68 -10.21 -12.58
CA ALA A 188 -1.27 -11.62 -12.50
C ALA A 188 -2.34 -12.62 -12.98
N ASP A 189 -3.61 -12.26 -12.91
CA ASP A 189 -4.74 -13.08 -13.36
C ASP A 189 -5.04 -12.93 -14.87
N GLY A 190 -4.23 -12.18 -15.60
CA GLY A 190 -4.44 -11.87 -17.02
C GLY A 190 -5.37 -10.68 -17.29
N THR A 191 -5.93 -10.05 -16.25
CA THR A 191 -6.72 -8.83 -16.41
C THR A 191 -5.83 -7.70 -16.91
N ASN A 192 -6.28 -6.99 -17.96
CA ASN A 192 -5.69 -5.73 -18.41
C ASN A 192 -6.59 -4.56 -18.02
N LYS A 193 -5.99 -3.51 -17.47
CA LYS A 193 -6.66 -2.24 -17.17
C LYS A 193 -6.03 -1.12 -17.98
N HIS A 194 -6.84 -0.42 -18.71
CA HIS A 194 -6.42 0.69 -19.55
C HIS A 194 -6.61 2.03 -18.83
N ARG A 195 -5.56 2.87 -18.83
CA ARG A 195 -5.58 4.24 -18.29
C ARG A 195 -6.08 4.36 -16.84
N ALA A 196 -5.56 3.55 -15.93
CA ALA A 196 -5.81 3.75 -14.51
C ALA A 196 -5.15 5.05 -14.01
N SER A 197 -5.73 5.67 -12.98
CA SER A 197 -5.29 6.98 -12.44
C SER A 197 -3.94 6.94 -11.72
N SER A 198 -3.49 5.76 -11.32
CA SER A 198 -2.20 5.55 -10.65
C SER A 198 -1.64 4.16 -10.95
N VAL A 199 -0.33 3.96 -10.81
CA VAL A 199 0.23 2.61 -10.71
C VAL A 199 -0.17 1.99 -9.36
N PRO A 200 -0.29 0.64 -9.26
CA PRO A 200 -0.87 0.01 -8.06
C PRO A 200 -0.11 0.25 -6.77
N SER A 201 1.21 0.29 -6.81
CA SER A 201 2.09 0.51 -5.66
C SER A 201 3.37 1.22 -6.05
N ALA A 202 4.16 1.66 -5.08
CA ALA A 202 5.53 2.12 -5.32
C ALA A 202 6.58 0.99 -5.27
N CYS A 203 6.15 -0.28 -5.24
CA CYS A 203 7.03 -1.44 -5.24
C CYS A 203 7.23 -1.97 -6.68
N PHE A 204 8.17 -1.38 -7.42
CA PHE A 204 8.42 -1.71 -8.82
C PHE A 204 9.89 -1.49 -9.23
N GLU A 205 10.28 -2.11 -10.34
CA GLU A 205 11.49 -1.81 -11.09
C GLU A 205 11.17 -1.27 -12.48
N ILE A 206 12.15 -0.62 -13.10
CA ILE A 206 12.06 -0.14 -14.47
C ILE A 206 12.65 -1.23 -15.39
N LYS A 207 11.76 -2.03 -15.99
CA LYS A 207 12.15 -3.15 -16.87
C LYS A 207 12.77 -2.67 -18.17
N SER A 208 12.21 -1.64 -18.78
CA SER A 208 12.73 -1.06 -20.02
C SER A 208 12.27 0.37 -20.24
N GLN A 209 13.08 1.15 -21.00
CA GLN A 209 12.79 2.52 -21.39
C GLN A 209 13.26 2.75 -22.82
N LYS A 210 12.33 2.72 -23.79
CA LYS A 210 12.65 2.83 -25.23
C LYS A 210 11.60 3.63 -25.99
N LYS A 211 12.03 4.57 -26.85
CA LYS A 211 11.17 5.29 -27.81
C LYS A 211 9.90 5.91 -27.20
N GLY A 212 10.00 6.49 -25.99
CA GLY A 212 8.86 7.13 -25.31
C GLY A 212 7.91 6.14 -24.62
N THR A 213 8.26 4.86 -24.55
CA THR A 213 7.56 3.83 -23.77
C THR A 213 8.45 3.40 -22.60
N ILE A 214 7.88 3.34 -21.41
CA ILE A 214 8.55 2.86 -20.20
C ILE A 214 7.73 1.69 -19.66
N VAL A 215 8.38 0.56 -19.39
CA VAL A 215 7.74 -0.62 -18.82
C VAL A 215 8.24 -0.80 -17.39
N LEU A 216 7.31 -0.92 -16.46
CA LEU A 216 7.57 -1.23 -15.06
C LEU A 216 7.14 -2.66 -14.77
N THR A 217 7.89 -3.38 -13.94
CA THR A 217 7.45 -4.63 -13.31
C THR A 217 7.34 -4.39 -11.83
N GLY A 218 6.21 -4.69 -11.23
CA GLY A 218 5.95 -4.42 -9.83
C GLY A 218 5.02 -5.43 -9.18
N GLY A 219 4.72 -5.18 -7.92
CA GLY A 219 3.81 -6.00 -7.14
C GLY A 219 3.13 -5.22 -6.03
N GLY A 220 2.00 -5.76 -5.56
CA GLY A 220 1.18 -5.17 -4.52
C GLY A 220 0.22 -4.08 -5.01
N PHE A 221 -0.73 -3.74 -4.13
CA PHE A 221 -1.71 -2.68 -4.36
C PHE A 221 -2.00 -1.92 -3.06
N GLY A 222 -1.67 -0.65 -3.05
CA GLY A 222 -1.80 0.28 -1.93
C GLY A 222 -0.46 0.79 -1.42
N HIS A 223 -0.48 1.43 -0.26
CA HIS A 223 0.68 2.12 0.33
C HIS A 223 1.70 1.17 0.99
N GLY A 224 1.32 -0.07 1.28
CA GLY A 224 2.21 -1.06 1.88
C GLY A 224 2.35 -1.00 3.40
N ILE A 225 1.69 -0.08 4.09
CA ILE A 225 1.86 0.14 5.54
C ILE A 225 0.78 -0.61 6.32
N GLY A 226 1.18 -1.35 7.36
CA GLY A 226 0.30 -2.10 8.23
C GLY A 226 -0.27 -3.36 7.58
N MET A 227 -1.58 -3.60 7.69
CA MET A 227 -2.21 -4.87 7.31
C MET A 227 -2.52 -4.99 5.82
N SER A 228 -2.06 -6.07 5.18
CA SER A 228 -2.56 -6.49 3.87
C SER A 228 -3.91 -7.19 4.00
N GLN A 229 -4.91 -6.80 3.21
CA GLN A 229 -6.23 -7.44 3.24
C GLN A 229 -6.18 -8.86 2.66
N TYR A 230 -5.49 -9.07 1.52
CA TYR A 230 -5.32 -10.41 0.94
C TYR A 230 -4.48 -11.32 1.84
N GLY A 231 -3.43 -10.78 2.46
CA GLY A 231 -2.61 -11.53 3.41
C GLY A 231 -3.39 -11.93 4.65
N ALA A 232 -4.20 -11.03 5.22
CA ALA A 232 -5.06 -11.31 6.37
C ALA A 232 -6.12 -12.38 6.04
N ASP A 233 -6.74 -12.32 4.85
CA ASP A 233 -7.69 -13.33 4.35
C ASP A 233 -7.01 -14.70 4.22
N ALA A 234 -5.82 -14.77 3.64
CA ALA A 234 -5.07 -16.02 3.50
C ALA A 234 -4.71 -16.62 4.87
N MET A 235 -4.26 -15.81 5.81
CA MET A 235 -3.99 -16.25 7.19
C MET A 235 -5.26 -16.78 7.89
N GLY A 236 -6.40 -16.11 7.66
CA GLY A 236 -7.71 -16.58 8.17
C GLY A 236 -8.12 -17.92 7.57
N LYS A 237 -7.91 -18.12 6.27
CA LYS A 237 -8.13 -19.41 5.58
C LYS A 237 -7.22 -20.54 6.09
N GLU A 238 -6.03 -20.20 6.60
CA GLU A 238 -5.13 -21.12 7.30
C GLU A 238 -5.54 -21.40 8.76
N GLY A 239 -6.65 -20.82 9.24
CA GLY A 239 -7.18 -21.02 10.58
C GLY A 239 -6.60 -20.14 11.67
N LYS A 240 -5.82 -19.10 11.30
CA LYS A 240 -5.31 -18.14 12.28
C LYS A 240 -6.44 -17.29 12.85
N LYS A 241 -6.39 -17.05 14.16
CA LYS A 241 -7.33 -16.16 14.84
C LYS A 241 -7.03 -14.69 14.52
N TRP A 242 -8.04 -13.84 14.61
CA TRP A 242 -7.89 -12.41 14.29
C TRP A 242 -6.82 -11.70 15.14
N GLN A 243 -6.62 -12.13 16.42
CA GLN A 243 -5.56 -11.58 17.27
C GLN A 243 -4.15 -11.92 16.73
N GLU A 244 -3.97 -13.16 16.24
CA GLU A 244 -2.70 -13.61 15.65
C GLU A 244 -2.42 -12.86 14.35
N ILE A 245 -3.46 -12.66 13.52
CA ILE A 245 -3.36 -11.91 12.27
C ILE A 245 -2.97 -10.45 12.57
N LEU A 246 -3.68 -9.78 13.47
CA LEU A 246 -3.37 -8.40 13.80
C LEU A 246 -2.00 -8.25 14.47
N GLY A 247 -1.61 -9.18 15.36
CA GLY A 247 -0.29 -9.21 15.98
C GLY A 247 0.86 -9.49 15.02
N PHE A 248 0.58 -10.12 13.87
CA PHE A 248 1.55 -10.27 12.79
C PHE A 248 1.87 -8.91 12.13
N TYR A 249 0.85 -8.09 11.86
CA TYR A 249 1.00 -6.81 11.17
C TYR A 249 1.34 -5.63 12.09
N PHE A 250 0.94 -5.70 13.36
CA PHE A 250 1.10 -4.64 14.35
C PHE A 250 1.79 -5.20 15.60
N LYS A 251 3.05 -4.85 15.79
CA LYS A 251 3.87 -5.44 16.87
C LYS A 251 3.52 -4.87 18.25
N ASP A 252 3.52 -5.73 19.25
CA ASP A 252 3.35 -5.35 20.66
C ASP A 252 2.08 -4.51 20.94
N VAL A 253 1.05 -4.65 20.10
CA VAL A 253 -0.25 -4.02 20.35
C VAL A 253 -1.05 -4.84 21.35
N THR A 254 -1.93 -4.16 22.08
CA THR A 254 -2.91 -4.76 22.98
C THR A 254 -4.32 -4.48 22.48
N PHE A 255 -5.25 -5.36 22.82
CA PHE A 255 -6.67 -5.19 22.49
C PHE A 255 -7.41 -4.74 23.74
N THR A 256 -7.99 -3.56 23.69
CA THR A 256 -8.64 -2.89 24.82
C THR A 256 -10.07 -2.54 24.43
N ASN A 257 -11.00 -2.55 25.37
CA ASN A 257 -12.33 -2.04 25.11
C ASN A 257 -12.27 -0.49 25.06
N VAL A 258 -12.97 0.10 24.12
CA VAL A 258 -13.00 1.56 23.92
C VAL A 258 -13.46 2.32 25.19
N PHE A 259 -14.29 1.69 26.01
CA PHE A 259 -14.75 2.26 27.28
C PHE A 259 -13.70 2.23 28.40
N ASP A 260 -12.62 1.45 28.23
CA ASP A 260 -11.50 1.35 29.17
C ASP A 260 -10.32 2.22 28.75
N LEU A 261 -10.45 2.99 27.66
CA LEU A 261 -9.43 3.96 27.27
C LEU A 261 -9.53 5.17 28.20
N ASP A 262 -8.44 5.47 28.90
CA ASP A 262 -8.32 6.73 29.62
C ASP A 262 -8.48 7.90 28.62
N THR A 263 -9.50 8.71 28.83
CA THR A 263 -9.87 9.85 27.97
C THR A 263 -8.89 11.02 28.11
#